data_4c1a75ad9e80e232a1f58dd7a87003b1
#
_entry.id   4c1a75ad9e80e232a1f58dd7a87003b1
#
_cell.length_a   1.000
_cell.length_b   1.000
_cell.length_c   1.000
_cell.angle_alpha   90.00
_cell.angle_beta   90.00
_cell.angle_gamma   90.00
#
_symmetry.space_group_name_H-M   'P 1'
#
loop_
_entity.id
_entity.type
_entity.pdbx_description
1 polymer ?
#
loop_
_entity_poly.entity_id
_entity_poly.type
_entity_poly.pdbx_seq_one_letter_code
_entity_poly.pdbx_strand_id
1 'polypeptide(L)'
;MAFGFMALLAAACNDSESDLLEPKLFFENQEERLEISEAPTLQYDLLTRVSSSVESQVNVSYAAGTEGDVEEYNKKNGTEYVAFDAADVTFSEESSVIESGKIYAKKLTLTFSNLDKLQEGKNYVFPVRIASASMPLVESRDITYLILSKPVRITKVLKFSGQGVAVGFTPDREFTSVTYEALIKADRFNNNNTIMGREGTLILRVGDTPLCEAERMQIAGSKEFKAAQLFEKDTWYHVAFTYDQPSGK
;
A
#
# COMPACT_ATOMS: atom_id res chain seq x y z
N MET A 1 5.51 74.85 -2.92
CA MET A 1 4.51 74.27 -3.82
C MET A 1 4.75 72.77 -3.87
N ALA A 2 3.97 72.07 -3.11
CA ALA A 2 4.00 70.62 -3.12
C ALA A 2 2.59 70.12 -2.77
N PHE A 3 1.81 69.83 -3.77
CA PHE A 3 0.52 69.16 -3.67
C PHE A 3 0.31 68.31 -4.89
N GLY A 4 0.01 67.05 -4.67
CA GLY A 4 -0.57 66.24 -5.76
C GLY A 4 0.13 64.91 -6.04
N PHE A 5 0.13 63.98 -5.10
CA PHE A 5 0.31 62.57 -5.44
C PHE A 5 -0.26 61.68 -4.28
N MET A 6 -1.57 61.74 -4.17
CA MET A 6 -2.25 60.87 -3.19
C MET A 6 -3.69 60.63 -3.64
N ALA A 7 -3.90 59.86 -4.69
CA ALA A 7 -5.20 59.32 -5.07
C ALA A 7 -5.06 58.32 -6.22
N LEU A 8 -4.54 57.10 -5.98
CA LEU A 8 -4.63 55.97 -6.90
C LEU A 8 -4.20 54.66 -6.24
N LEU A 9 -4.77 54.38 -5.07
CA LEU A 9 -4.62 53.06 -4.40
C LEU A 9 -5.95 52.56 -3.80
N ALA A 10 -7.05 52.74 -4.53
CA ALA A 10 -8.35 52.27 -4.09
C ALA A 10 -9.17 51.65 -5.24
N ALA A 11 -8.54 50.81 -6.07
CA ALA A 11 -9.26 50.04 -7.08
C ALA A 11 -8.52 48.73 -7.38
N ALA A 12 -8.17 47.98 -6.36
CA ALA A 12 -7.64 46.61 -6.50
C ALA A 12 -8.19 45.72 -5.39
N CYS A 13 -9.43 45.94 -4.95
CA CYS A 13 -10.27 44.87 -4.45
C CYS A 13 -11.04 44.36 -5.66
N ASN A 14 -10.40 43.52 -6.43
CA ASN A 14 -11.09 42.74 -7.44
C ASN A 14 -11.98 41.75 -6.71
N ASP A 15 -13.29 41.78 -7.00
CA ASP A 15 -14.29 40.82 -6.54
C ASP A 15 -13.97 39.38 -7.01
N SER A 16 -12.80 38.87 -6.66
CA SER A 16 -12.46 37.46 -6.92
C SER A 16 -13.22 36.49 -6.00
N GLU A 17 -13.99 37.01 -5.03
CA GLU A 17 -14.88 36.20 -4.20
C GLU A 17 -16.26 35.92 -4.81
N SER A 18 -16.63 36.59 -5.91
CA SER A 18 -17.95 36.40 -6.55
C SER A 18 -17.95 35.27 -7.60
N ASP A 19 -16.81 34.87 -8.13
CA ASP A 19 -16.71 33.73 -9.05
C ASP A 19 -16.43 32.43 -8.26
N LEU A 20 -17.44 31.93 -7.55
CA LEU A 20 -17.43 30.58 -7.05
C LEU A 20 -17.22 29.61 -8.22
N LEU A 21 -16.11 28.89 -8.23
CA LEU A 21 -15.86 27.86 -9.23
C LEU A 21 -17.03 26.89 -9.28
N GLU A 22 -17.51 26.61 -10.48
CA GLU A 22 -18.61 25.67 -10.70
C GLU A 22 -18.31 24.34 -9.98
N PRO A 23 -19.27 23.82 -9.19
CA PRO A 23 -19.09 22.53 -8.52
C PRO A 23 -18.77 21.41 -9.52
N LYS A 24 -17.79 20.57 -9.20
CA LYS A 24 -17.41 19.42 -10.04
C LYS A 24 -17.49 18.13 -9.25
N LEU A 25 -17.89 17.07 -9.94
CA LEU A 25 -18.01 15.71 -9.40
C LEU A 25 -16.70 14.93 -9.58
N PHE A 26 -16.34 14.09 -8.61
CA PHE A 26 -15.15 13.27 -8.65
C PHE A 26 -15.21 12.12 -7.63
N PHE A 27 -14.37 11.10 -7.83
CA PHE A 27 -14.09 10.10 -6.79
C PHE A 27 -13.24 10.72 -5.67
N GLU A 28 -13.61 10.50 -4.41
CA GLU A 28 -12.86 11.01 -3.27
C GLU A 28 -11.45 10.43 -3.25
N ASN A 29 -11.33 9.12 -3.45
CA ASN A 29 -10.07 8.40 -3.52
C ASN A 29 -9.79 7.96 -4.95
N GLN A 30 -8.58 8.20 -5.44
CA GLN A 30 -8.15 7.74 -6.76
C GLN A 30 -7.63 6.30 -6.72
N GLU A 31 -7.24 5.83 -5.55
CA GLU A 31 -6.75 4.48 -5.30
C GLU A 31 -7.19 4.01 -3.92
N GLU A 32 -7.62 2.76 -3.81
CA GLU A 32 -7.90 2.07 -2.55
C GLU A 32 -7.30 0.67 -2.57
N ARG A 33 -6.69 0.28 -1.46
CA ARG A 33 -6.12 -1.05 -1.27
C ARG A 33 -7.00 -1.90 -0.39
N LEU A 34 -7.47 -3.00 -0.96
CA LEU A 34 -8.40 -3.93 -0.33
C LEU A 34 -7.68 -5.25 -0.07
N GLU A 35 -7.52 -5.60 1.19
CA GLU A 35 -6.92 -6.88 1.57
C GLU A 35 -7.98 -7.99 1.51
N ILE A 36 -7.67 -9.05 0.76
CA ILE A 36 -8.53 -10.22 0.63
C ILE A 36 -8.31 -11.12 1.83
N SER A 37 -9.37 -11.28 2.63
CA SER A 37 -9.43 -12.25 3.73
C SER A 37 -9.79 -13.66 3.22
N GLU A 38 -10.09 -14.58 4.15
CA GLU A 38 -10.61 -15.93 3.82
C GLU A 38 -12.08 -15.92 3.38
N ALA A 39 -12.75 -14.78 3.46
CA ALA A 39 -14.14 -14.65 3.04
C ALA A 39 -14.28 -14.84 1.53
N PRO A 40 -15.34 -15.51 1.04
CA PRO A 40 -15.54 -15.74 -0.38
C PRO A 40 -15.86 -14.48 -1.17
N THR A 41 -16.25 -13.40 -0.48
CA THR A 41 -16.62 -12.12 -1.05
C THR A 41 -16.00 -10.97 -0.26
N LEU A 42 -15.78 -9.84 -0.94
CA LEU A 42 -15.34 -8.59 -0.35
C LEU A 42 -16.29 -7.48 -0.80
N GLN A 43 -16.66 -6.60 0.10
CA GLN A 43 -17.50 -5.45 -0.22
C GLN A 43 -16.72 -4.15 -0.04
N TYR A 44 -16.97 -3.20 -0.94
CA TYR A 44 -16.40 -1.86 -0.90
C TYR A 44 -17.47 -0.82 -1.23
N ASP A 45 -17.54 0.23 -0.41
CA ASP A 45 -18.45 1.34 -0.61
C ASP A 45 -17.78 2.43 -1.43
N LEU A 46 -18.32 2.71 -2.60
CA LEU A 46 -17.79 3.70 -3.52
C LEU A 46 -18.05 5.12 -2.98
N LEU A 47 -16.99 5.92 -2.91
CA LEU A 47 -17.05 7.28 -2.39
C LEU A 47 -16.93 8.29 -3.53
N THR A 48 -18.07 8.85 -3.92
CA THR A 48 -18.17 9.91 -4.94
C THR A 48 -18.71 11.17 -4.30
N ARG A 49 -18.13 12.31 -4.65
CA ARG A 49 -18.52 13.59 -4.08
C ARG A 49 -18.38 14.75 -5.06
N VAL A 50 -18.97 15.88 -4.69
CA VAL A 50 -18.78 17.17 -5.34
C VAL A 50 -17.85 18.08 -4.54
N SER A 51 -17.25 19.05 -5.20
CA SER A 51 -16.33 20.03 -4.59
C SER A 51 -17.01 20.97 -3.59
N SER A 52 -18.29 21.26 -3.77
CA SER A 52 -19.13 22.05 -2.86
C SER A 52 -20.57 21.56 -2.92
N SER A 53 -21.42 21.95 -1.96
CA SER A 53 -22.83 21.54 -1.95
C SER A 53 -23.56 21.98 -3.21
N VAL A 54 -24.48 21.13 -3.68
CA VAL A 54 -25.27 21.36 -4.89
C VAL A 54 -26.66 21.90 -4.56
N GLU A 55 -27.18 22.79 -5.35
CA GLU A 55 -28.54 23.36 -5.17
C GLU A 55 -29.63 22.42 -5.64
N SER A 56 -29.33 21.54 -6.61
CA SER A 56 -30.25 20.58 -7.19
C SER A 56 -29.65 19.16 -7.12
N GLN A 57 -30.50 18.14 -7.26
CA GLN A 57 -30.07 16.75 -7.30
C GLN A 57 -29.12 16.52 -8.48
N VAL A 58 -28.00 15.80 -8.21
CA VAL A 58 -27.04 15.34 -9.22
C VAL A 58 -27.19 13.84 -9.37
N ASN A 59 -27.37 13.38 -10.60
CA ASN A 59 -27.37 11.95 -10.93
C ASN A 59 -25.98 11.56 -11.42
N VAL A 60 -25.51 10.38 -10.99
CA VAL A 60 -24.22 9.82 -11.39
C VAL A 60 -24.38 8.33 -11.68
N SER A 61 -23.86 7.87 -12.81
CA SER A 61 -23.79 6.43 -13.13
C SER A 61 -22.35 5.97 -13.18
N TYR A 62 -22.14 4.69 -12.93
CA TYR A 62 -20.84 4.06 -12.83
C TYR A 62 -20.70 2.90 -13.81
N ALA A 63 -19.49 2.61 -14.21
CA ALA A 63 -19.17 1.46 -15.02
C ALA A 63 -17.81 0.88 -14.58
N ALA A 64 -17.60 -0.40 -14.81
CA ALA A 64 -16.28 -0.99 -14.79
C ALA A 64 -15.38 -0.31 -15.82
N GLY A 65 -14.14 -0.06 -15.46
CA GLY A 65 -13.12 0.37 -16.40
C GLY A 65 -12.69 -0.75 -17.34
N THR A 66 -11.79 -0.44 -18.24
CA THR A 66 -11.32 -1.32 -19.31
C THR A 66 -9.94 -1.92 -18.98
N GLU A 67 -9.51 -2.92 -19.74
CA GLU A 67 -8.12 -3.42 -19.70
C GLU A 67 -7.12 -2.30 -19.99
N GLY A 68 -7.43 -1.38 -20.89
CA GLY A 68 -6.60 -0.22 -21.21
C GLY A 68 -6.37 0.68 -20.00
N ASP A 69 -7.35 0.82 -19.10
CA ASP A 69 -7.19 1.56 -17.85
C ASP A 69 -6.20 0.86 -16.90
N VAL A 70 -6.20 -0.46 -16.89
CA VAL A 70 -5.25 -1.25 -16.10
C VAL A 70 -3.83 -1.12 -16.66
N GLU A 71 -3.66 -1.16 -17.98
CA GLU A 71 -2.37 -0.96 -18.64
C GLU A 71 -1.81 0.44 -18.37
N GLU A 72 -2.66 1.47 -18.46
CA GLU A 72 -2.27 2.85 -18.14
C GLU A 72 -1.88 3.00 -16.68
N TYR A 73 -2.66 2.42 -15.76
CA TYR A 73 -2.33 2.39 -14.34
C TYR A 73 -0.95 1.75 -14.09
N ASN A 74 -0.71 0.56 -14.65
CA ASN A 74 0.54 -0.17 -14.50
C ASN A 74 1.73 0.61 -15.06
N LYS A 75 1.58 1.21 -16.23
CA LYS A 75 2.62 2.04 -16.86
C LYS A 75 2.95 3.25 -16.00
N LYS A 76 1.94 3.95 -15.49
CA LYS A 76 2.11 5.16 -14.66
C LYS A 76 2.80 4.86 -13.33
N ASN A 77 2.50 3.71 -12.72
CA ASN A 77 2.96 3.36 -11.37
C ASN A 77 4.15 2.38 -11.37
N GLY A 78 4.60 1.89 -12.54
CA GLY A 78 5.67 0.90 -12.64
C GLY A 78 5.30 -0.44 -12.01
N THR A 79 4.03 -0.83 -12.13
CA THR A 79 3.48 -2.08 -11.56
C THR A 79 3.12 -3.08 -12.65
N GLU A 80 2.88 -4.35 -12.25
CA GLU A 80 2.42 -5.43 -13.12
C GLU A 80 1.15 -6.08 -12.53
N TYR A 81 0.19 -5.25 -12.13
CA TYR A 81 -1.06 -5.74 -11.55
C TYR A 81 -1.95 -6.37 -12.61
N VAL A 82 -2.65 -7.42 -12.23
CA VAL A 82 -3.56 -8.16 -13.11
C VAL A 82 -4.94 -7.50 -13.07
N ALA A 83 -5.60 -7.38 -14.23
CA ALA A 83 -6.99 -6.94 -14.25
C ALA A 83 -7.87 -7.91 -13.44
N PHE A 84 -8.69 -7.39 -12.53
CA PHE A 84 -9.73 -8.19 -11.88
C PHE A 84 -10.89 -8.38 -12.84
N ASP A 85 -11.42 -9.61 -12.93
CA ASP A 85 -12.50 -9.93 -13.87
C ASP A 85 -13.78 -9.16 -13.50
N ALA A 86 -14.27 -8.34 -14.43
CA ALA A 86 -15.50 -7.58 -14.22
C ALA A 86 -16.74 -8.46 -14.04
N ALA A 87 -16.72 -9.71 -14.55
CA ALA A 87 -17.81 -10.67 -14.35
C ALA A 87 -17.95 -11.11 -12.88
N ASP A 88 -16.89 -10.96 -12.08
CA ASP A 88 -16.85 -11.29 -10.66
C ASP A 88 -17.17 -10.08 -9.76
N VAL A 89 -17.59 -8.94 -10.35
CA VAL A 89 -17.97 -7.72 -9.61
C VAL A 89 -19.42 -7.39 -9.83
N THR A 90 -20.14 -7.17 -8.74
CA THR A 90 -21.54 -6.74 -8.77
C THR A 90 -21.68 -5.37 -8.12
N PHE A 91 -22.26 -4.43 -8.84
CA PHE A 91 -22.67 -3.14 -8.31
C PHE A 91 -24.06 -3.30 -7.65
N SER A 92 -24.25 -2.77 -6.45
CA SER A 92 -25.56 -2.81 -5.78
C SER A 92 -26.64 -2.08 -6.58
N GLU A 93 -26.24 -1.03 -7.30
CA GLU A 93 -27.06 -0.24 -8.24
C GLU A 93 -26.14 0.29 -9.36
N GLU A 94 -26.69 0.57 -10.54
CA GLU A 94 -25.93 1.13 -11.68
C GLU A 94 -25.69 2.65 -11.54
N SER A 95 -26.43 3.29 -10.66
CA SER A 95 -26.39 4.75 -10.47
C SER A 95 -26.63 5.15 -9.02
N SER A 96 -26.20 6.36 -8.69
CA SER A 96 -26.43 6.99 -7.40
C SER A 96 -26.82 8.45 -7.57
N VAL A 97 -27.21 9.10 -6.48
CA VAL A 97 -27.61 10.51 -6.49
C VAL A 97 -26.92 11.27 -5.36
N ILE A 98 -26.61 12.53 -5.63
CA ILE A 98 -26.25 13.53 -4.61
C ILE A 98 -27.48 14.41 -4.42
N GLU A 99 -28.07 14.39 -3.24
CA GLU A 99 -29.25 15.19 -2.94
C GLU A 99 -28.89 16.67 -2.81
N SER A 100 -29.86 17.55 -3.08
CA SER A 100 -29.72 19.00 -2.85
C SER A 100 -29.19 19.29 -1.43
N GLY A 101 -28.25 20.18 -1.31
CA GLY A 101 -27.58 20.54 -0.05
C GLY A 101 -26.54 19.53 0.44
N LYS A 102 -26.31 18.43 -0.27
CA LYS A 102 -25.31 17.41 0.07
C LYS A 102 -24.07 17.52 -0.81
N ILE A 103 -22.99 16.88 -0.35
CA ILE A 103 -21.71 16.81 -1.07
C ILE A 103 -21.31 15.37 -1.43
N TYR A 104 -21.93 14.36 -0.82
CA TYR A 104 -21.65 12.94 -1.09
C TYR A 104 -22.83 12.28 -1.80
N ALA A 105 -22.50 11.42 -2.76
CA ALA A 105 -23.46 10.52 -3.37
C ALA A 105 -24.03 9.53 -2.33
N LYS A 106 -25.25 9.06 -2.55
CA LYS A 106 -25.79 7.94 -1.80
C LYS A 106 -24.86 6.74 -1.97
N LYS A 107 -24.74 5.97 -0.91
CA LYS A 107 -23.89 4.78 -0.84
C LYS A 107 -24.23 3.83 -1.97
N LEU A 108 -23.21 3.41 -2.68
CA LEU A 108 -23.24 2.34 -3.67
C LEU A 108 -22.15 1.34 -3.30
N THR A 109 -22.52 0.06 -3.18
CA THR A 109 -21.60 -0.99 -2.75
C THR A 109 -21.20 -1.87 -3.94
N LEU A 110 -19.91 -2.09 -4.09
CA LEU A 110 -19.32 -3.10 -4.97
C LEU A 110 -19.13 -4.39 -4.19
N THR A 111 -19.53 -5.51 -4.76
CA THR A 111 -19.25 -6.84 -4.21
C THR A 111 -18.35 -7.60 -5.15
N PHE A 112 -17.16 -7.93 -4.68
CA PHE A 112 -16.18 -8.78 -5.36
C PHE A 112 -16.41 -10.23 -4.94
N SER A 113 -16.45 -11.15 -5.90
CA SER A 113 -16.67 -12.58 -5.68
C SER A 113 -15.55 -13.43 -6.28
N ASN A 114 -15.62 -14.76 -6.10
CA ASN A 114 -14.61 -15.71 -6.61
C ASN A 114 -13.16 -15.41 -6.15
N LEU A 115 -12.99 -14.82 -4.97
CA LEU A 115 -11.70 -14.43 -4.42
C LEU A 115 -10.77 -15.63 -4.12
N ASP A 116 -11.33 -16.81 -3.96
CA ASP A 116 -10.61 -18.07 -3.81
C ASP A 116 -9.78 -18.43 -5.05
N LYS A 117 -10.23 -18.05 -6.26
CA LYS A 117 -9.53 -18.29 -7.52
C LYS A 117 -8.29 -17.43 -7.72
N LEU A 118 -8.15 -16.35 -6.94
CA LEU A 118 -7.03 -15.43 -7.07
C LEU A 118 -5.73 -16.05 -6.53
N GLN A 119 -4.63 -15.76 -7.18
CA GLN A 119 -3.31 -16.27 -6.79
C GLN A 119 -2.76 -15.49 -5.59
N GLU A 120 -2.23 -16.22 -4.60
CA GLU A 120 -1.52 -15.62 -3.46
C GLU A 120 -0.28 -14.84 -3.92
N GLY A 121 -0.02 -13.70 -3.27
CA GLY A 121 1.10 -12.81 -3.59
C GLY A 121 0.93 -11.99 -4.87
N LYS A 122 -0.23 -12.08 -5.54
CA LYS A 122 -0.58 -11.24 -6.68
C LYS A 122 -1.46 -10.08 -6.24
N ASN A 123 -1.29 -8.95 -6.91
CA ASN A 123 -2.20 -7.81 -6.80
C ASN A 123 -3.06 -7.76 -8.06
N TYR A 124 -4.34 -7.52 -7.85
CA TYR A 124 -5.33 -7.33 -8.91
C TYR A 124 -5.85 -5.91 -8.83
N VAL A 125 -6.18 -5.32 -9.96
CA VAL A 125 -6.75 -3.97 -10.00
C VAL A 125 -8.07 -3.97 -10.74
N PHE A 126 -9.07 -3.33 -10.14
CA PHE A 126 -10.38 -3.11 -10.74
C PHE A 126 -10.63 -1.61 -10.88
N PRO A 127 -10.56 -1.05 -12.09
CA PRO A 127 -10.91 0.34 -12.32
C PRO A 127 -12.43 0.53 -12.27
N VAL A 128 -12.88 1.63 -11.67
CA VAL A 128 -14.27 2.09 -11.71
C VAL A 128 -14.29 3.49 -12.31
N ARG A 129 -15.15 3.71 -13.30
CA ARG A 129 -15.34 5.01 -13.94
C ARG A 129 -16.68 5.63 -13.59
N ILE A 130 -16.72 6.95 -13.53
CA ILE A 130 -17.98 7.70 -13.65
C ILE A 130 -18.36 7.67 -15.13
N ALA A 131 -19.38 6.87 -15.47
CA ALA A 131 -19.83 6.67 -16.84
C ALA A 131 -20.61 7.88 -17.36
N SER A 132 -21.43 8.50 -16.48
CA SER A 132 -22.12 9.75 -16.78
C SER A 132 -22.46 10.51 -15.51
N ALA A 133 -22.61 11.82 -15.62
CA ALA A 133 -23.07 12.68 -14.55
C ALA A 133 -23.88 13.86 -15.11
N SER A 134 -24.84 14.38 -14.33
CA SER A 134 -25.61 15.56 -14.68
C SER A 134 -24.88 16.88 -14.38
N MET A 135 -23.56 16.83 -14.13
CA MET A 135 -22.70 17.98 -13.90
C MET A 135 -21.26 17.71 -14.38
N PRO A 136 -20.42 18.75 -14.52
CA PRO A 136 -19.02 18.60 -14.93
C PRO A 136 -18.21 17.71 -13.96
N LEU A 137 -17.26 16.96 -14.52
CA LEU A 137 -16.32 16.13 -13.78
C LEU A 137 -15.00 16.87 -13.55
N VAL A 138 -14.28 16.48 -12.49
CA VAL A 138 -12.86 16.80 -12.36
C VAL A 138 -12.09 15.86 -13.27
N GLU A 139 -11.42 16.40 -14.29
CA GLU A 139 -10.51 15.62 -15.14
C GLU A 139 -9.49 14.88 -14.30
N SER A 140 -9.13 13.67 -14.68
CA SER A 140 -8.22 12.76 -13.95
C SER A 140 -8.74 12.21 -12.60
N ARG A 141 -9.96 12.56 -12.17
CA ARG A 141 -10.60 12.00 -10.98
C ARG A 141 -11.98 11.39 -11.29
N ASP A 142 -12.23 11.10 -12.54
CA ASP A 142 -13.38 10.37 -13.05
C ASP A 142 -13.20 8.85 -13.01
N ILE A 143 -12.01 8.40 -12.61
CA ILE A 143 -11.64 6.99 -12.41
C ILE A 143 -11.04 6.78 -11.03
N THR A 144 -11.38 5.66 -10.40
CA THR A 144 -10.74 5.15 -9.18
C THR A 144 -10.27 3.72 -9.41
N TYR A 145 -9.16 3.35 -8.78
CA TYR A 145 -8.54 2.03 -8.89
C TYR A 145 -8.64 1.28 -7.56
N LEU A 146 -9.36 0.18 -7.56
CA LEU A 146 -9.49 -0.69 -6.41
C LEU A 146 -8.46 -1.82 -6.54
N ILE A 147 -7.48 -1.85 -5.64
CA ILE A 147 -6.39 -2.82 -5.67
C ILE A 147 -6.69 -3.91 -4.66
N LEU A 148 -6.94 -5.11 -5.17
CA LEU A 148 -7.19 -6.30 -4.35
C LEU A 148 -5.88 -7.07 -4.18
N SER A 149 -5.44 -7.21 -2.94
CA SER A 149 -4.21 -7.93 -2.60
C SER A 149 -4.54 -9.21 -1.86
N LYS A 150 -4.12 -10.35 -2.41
CA LYS A 150 -4.22 -11.65 -1.73
C LYS A 150 -2.88 -11.97 -1.07
N PRO A 151 -2.78 -11.88 0.26
CA PRO A 151 -1.53 -12.11 0.96
C PRO A 151 -1.04 -13.55 0.76
N VAL A 152 0.27 -13.73 0.77
CA VAL A 152 0.87 -15.07 0.76
C VAL A 152 0.67 -15.71 2.13
N ARG A 153 0.10 -16.90 2.15
CA ARG A 153 -0.03 -17.69 3.36
C ARG A 153 1.13 -18.66 3.50
N ILE A 154 1.95 -18.48 4.51
CA ILE A 154 3.00 -19.43 4.87
C ILE A 154 2.37 -20.58 5.65
N THR A 155 2.18 -21.73 5.01
CA THR A 155 1.58 -22.92 5.62
C THR A 155 2.62 -23.95 6.08
N LYS A 156 3.85 -23.84 5.60
CA LYS A 156 4.96 -24.75 5.93
C LYS A 156 6.25 -23.95 6.15
N VAL A 157 6.98 -24.31 7.18
CA VAL A 157 8.28 -23.70 7.49
C VAL A 157 9.30 -24.80 7.74
N LEU A 158 10.57 -24.49 7.52
CA LEU A 158 11.66 -25.37 7.88
C LEU A 158 11.84 -25.35 9.40
N LYS A 159 11.97 -26.54 10.00
CA LYS A 159 12.38 -26.70 11.41
C LYS A 159 13.81 -27.17 11.47
N PHE A 160 14.63 -26.42 12.18
CA PHE A 160 16.03 -26.76 12.42
C PHE A 160 16.23 -27.24 13.84
N SER A 161 17.05 -28.26 14.00
CA SER A 161 17.47 -28.79 15.30
C SER A 161 18.95 -29.18 15.24
N GLY A 162 19.82 -28.16 15.24
CA GLY A 162 21.28 -28.34 15.13
C GLY A 162 21.79 -28.53 13.70
N GLN A 163 20.92 -28.42 12.67
CA GLN A 163 21.30 -28.43 11.26
C GLN A 163 21.18 -27.03 10.69
N GLY A 164 21.75 -26.82 9.50
CA GLY A 164 21.63 -25.57 8.73
C GLY A 164 21.53 -25.85 7.25
N VAL A 165 21.23 -24.79 6.50
CA VAL A 165 21.27 -24.80 5.04
C VAL A 165 22.48 -23.98 4.61
N ALA A 166 23.38 -24.59 3.82
CA ALA A 166 24.46 -23.88 3.17
C ALA A 166 23.95 -23.30 1.83
N VAL A 167 24.17 -22.02 1.63
CA VAL A 167 23.88 -21.34 0.36
C VAL A 167 25.21 -21.07 -0.34
N GLY A 168 25.39 -21.64 -1.53
CA GLY A 168 26.54 -21.39 -2.40
C GLY A 168 26.13 -20.56 -3.61
N PHE A 169 27.00 -19.66 -4.06
CA PHE A 169 26.83 -18.91 -5.31
C PHE A 169 27.80 -19.46 -6.36
N THR A 170 27.31 -19.65 -7.58
CA THR A 170 28.13 -20.10 -8.70
C THR A 170 27.98 -19.10 -9.87
N PRO A 171 29.05 -18.37 -10.25
CA PRO A 171 30.37 -18.34 -9.59
C PRO A 171 30.30 -17.66 -8.20
N ASP A 172 31.33 -17.85 -7.39
CA ASP A 172 31.51 -17.15 -6.11
C ASP A 172 31.37 -15.65 -6.30
N ARG A 173 30.68 -15.00 -5.36
CA ARG A 173 30.41 -13.55 -5.38
C ARG A 173 30.85 -12.90 -4.09
N GLU A 174 31.41 -11.71 -4.23
CA GLU A 174 31.63 -10.78 -3.12
C GLU A 174 30.51 -9.75 -3.12
N PHE A 175 29.98 -9.46 -1.96
CA PHE A 175 28.90 -8.48 -1.79
C PHE A 175 29.41 -7.31 -0.96
N THR A 176 29.25 -6.11 -1.47
CA THR A 176 29.52 -4.86 -0.74
C THR A 176 28.30 -4.39 0.07
N SER A 177 27.13 -4.86 -0.30
CA SER A 177 25.88 -4.59 0.40
C SER A 177 25.07 -5.89 0.52
N VAL A 178 24.51 -6.13 1.67
CA VAL A 178 23.72 -7.35 1.95
C VAL A 178 22.54 -7.05 2.88
N THR A 179 21.42 -7.67 2.58
CA THR A 179 20.28 -7.72 3.51
C THR A 179 20.05 -9.17 3.92
N TYR A 180 20.02 -9.43 5.21
CA TYR A 180 19.56 -10.68 5.80
C TYR A 180 18.14 -10.47 6.30
N GLU A 181 17.24 -11.35 5.89
CA GLU A 181 15.83 -11.29 6.27
C GLU A 181 15.30 -12.68 6.56
N ALA A 182 14.60 -12.85 7.66
CA ALA A 182 14.01 -14.13 8.05
C ALA A 182 12.77 -13.94 8.92
N LEU A 183 11.81 -14.85 8.75
CA LEU A 183 10.71 -15.04 9.70
C LEU A 183 11.08 -16.25 10.58
N ILE A 184 11.25 -16.00 11.87
CA ILE A 184 11.74 -17.02 12.83
C ILE A 184 10.79 -17.21 14.00
N LYS A 185 10.75 -18.45 14.49
CA LYS A 185 10.13 -18.79 15.76
C LYS A 185 11.02 -19.82 16.49
N ALA A 186 11.45 -19.51 17.70
CA ALA A 186 12.29 -20.39 18.50
C ALA A 186 11.47 -21.06 19.62
N ASP A 187 11.57 -22.38 19.73
CA ASP A 187 11.00 -23.13 20.84
C ASP A 187 11.89 -23.06 22.10
N ARG A 188 13.16 -22.70 21.93
CA ARG A 188 14.15 -22.50 23.00
C ARG A 188 15.26 -21.56 22.54
N PHE A 189 15.94 -20.96 23.49
CA PHE A 189 17.15 -20.18 23.25
C PHE A 189 18.33 -20.90 23.91
N ASN A 190 19.34 -21.16 23.11
CA ASN A 190 20.65 -21.63 23.54
C ASN A 190 21.67 -20.53 23.24
N ASN A 191 22.91 -20.78 23.60
CA ASN A 191 23.99 -19.88 23.23
C ASN A 191 24.36 -20.03 21.75
N ASN A 192 24.70 -18.92 21.07
CA ASN A 192 25.20 -18.91 19.70
C ASN A 192 24.27 -19.54 18.65
N ASN A 193 22.97 -19.23 18.73
CA ASN A 193 22.02 -19.71 17.71
C ASN A 193 22.12 -18.85 16.45
N THR A 194 22.83 -19.32 15.43
CA THR A 194 22.95 -18.65 14.16
C THR A 194 21.62 -18.70 13.41
N ILE A 195 21.12 -17.53 12.98
CA ILE A 195 19.99 -17.40 12.07
C ILE A 195 20.52 -17.46 10.64
N MET A 196 21.49 -16.60 10.32
CA MET A 196 22.01 -16.43 8.96
C MET A 196 23.40 -15.81 9.00
N GLY A 197 24.24 -16.15 8.02
CA GLY A 197 25.55 -15.52 7.84
C GLY A 197 26.72 -16.48 7.93
N ARG A 198 27.94 -15.92 7.99
CA ARG A 198 29.20 -16.64 8.04
C ARG A 198 30.03 -16.17 9.23
N GLU A 199 30.50 -17.13 10.04
CA GLU A 199 31.40 -16.84 11.14
C GLU A 199 32.65 -16.11 10.67
N GLY A 200 33.12 -15.14 11.47
CA GLY A 200 34.29 -14.33 11.14
C GLY A 200 34.10 -13.25 10.08
N THR A 201 32.91 -13.16 9.47
CA THR A 201 32.58 -12.13 8.46
C THR A 201 31.41 -11.28 8.92
N LEU A 202 30.20 -11.81 8.77
CA LEU A 202 28.95 -11.15 9.17
C LEU A 202 27.95 -12.24 9.53
N ILE A 203 27.45 -12.23 10.74
CA ILE A 203 26.53 -13.25 11.24
C ILE A 203 25.39 -12.61 12.03
N LEU A 204 24.18 -13.02 11.72
CA LEU A 204 22.98 -12.72 12.48
C LEU A 204 22.67 -13.91 13.38
N ARG A 205 22.69 -13.71 14.69
CA ARG A 205 22.49 -14.78 15.68
C ARG A 205 21.69 -14.30 16.89
N VAL A 206 21.24 -15.26 17.69
CA VAL A 206 20.57 -15.03 18.97
C VAL A 206 21.40 -15.69 20.06
N GLY A 207 21.72 -14.89 21.08
CA GLY A 207 22.56 -15.33 22.21
C GLY A 207 24.04 -15.35 21.90
N ASP A 208 24.84 -14.91 22.88
CA ASP A 208 26.31 -14.98 22.85
C ASP A 208 26.84 -14.80 24.29
N THR A 209 26.51 -15.73 25.15
CA THR A 209 26.91 -15.68 26.56
C THR A 209 28.42 -15.88 26.71
N PRO A 210 29.16 -15.04 27.45
CA PRO A 210 28.65 -14.01 28.35
C PRO A 210 28.44 -12.63 27.72
N LEU A 211 28.61 -12.45 26.41
CA LEU A 211 28.57 -11.15 25.74
C LEU A 211 27.17 -10.55 25.69
N CYS A 212 26.15 -11.38 25.49
CA CYS A 212 24.76 -10.99 25.58
C CYS A 212 23.86 -12.16 26.03
N GLU A 213 22.62 -11.82 26.39
CA GLU A 213 21.60 -12.77 26.86
C GLU A 213 21.25 -13.79 25.76
N ALA A 214 20.84 -14.99 26.15
CA ALA A 214 20.49 -16.06 25.23
C ALA A 214 19.33 -15.69 24.28
N GLU A 215 18.44 -14.80 24.70
CA GLU A 215 17.26 -14.34 23.98
C GLU A 215 17.51 -13.07 23.14
N ARG A 216 18.74 -12.54 23.15
CA ARG A 216 19.06 -11.28 22.46
C ARG A 216 19.62 -11.53 21.08
N MET A 217 19.03 -10.86 20.10
CA MET A 217 19.59 -10.85 18.74
C MET A 217 20.84 -9.97 18.70
N GLN A 218 21.86 -10.46 18.02
CA GLN A 218 23.06 -9.70 17.73
C GLN A 218 23.55 -9.92 16.30
N ILE A 219 24.31 -8.95 15.82
CA ILE A 219 25.11 -9.02 14.62
C ILE A 219 26.55 -9.01 15.05
N ALA A 220 27.30 -10.02 14.65
CA ALA A 220 28.72 -10.16 14.93
C ALA A 220 29.53 -10.19 13.63
N GLY A 221 30.77 -9.77 13.71
CA GLY A 221 31.69 -9.67 12.58
C GLY A 221 32.57 -8.45 12.69
N SER A 222 32.73 -7.71 11.59
CA SER A 222 33.59 -6.49 11.57
C SER A 222 33.02 -5.34 12.43
N LYS A 223 31.72 -5.32 12.68
CA LYS A 223 31.04 -4.44 13.64
C LYS A 223 30.02 -5.24 14.42
N GLU A 224 29.95 -5.00 15.72
CA GLU A 224 28.97 -5.64 16.59
C GLU A 224 27.77 -4.73 16.83
N PHE A 225 26.60 -5.32 16.81
CA PHE A 225 25.35 -4.67 17.17
C PHE A 225 24.46 -5.64 17.96
N LYS A 226 23.82 -5.12 19.01
CA LYS A 226 22.89 -5.88 19.85
C LYS A 226 21.54 -5.20 19.84
N ALA A 227 20.48 -5.97 19.57
CA ALA A 227 19.12 -5.47 19.63
C ALA A 227 18.73 -5.09 21.07
N ALA A 228 17.92 -4.06 21.25
CA ALA A 228 17.40 -3.69 22.57
C ALA A 228 16.38 -4.72 23.09
N GLN A 229 15.58 -5.29 22.18
CA GLN A 229 14.52 -6.24 22.49
C GLN A 229 15.06 -7.63 22.74
N LEU A 230 14.48 -8.34 23.71
CA LEU A 230 14.66 -9.79 23.90
C LEU A 230 13.55 -10.54 23.16
N PHE A 231 13.87 -11.71 22.66
CA PHE A 231 12.92 -12.60 22.01
C PHE A 231 12.20 -13.49 23.04
N GLU A 232 10.95 -13.80 22.76
CA GLU A 232 10.15 -14.74 23.54
C GLU A 232 10.03 -16.07 22.79
N LYS A 233 9.95 -17.17 23.57
CA LYS A 233 9.73 -18.51 23.00
C LYS A 233 8.38 -18.59 22.31
N ASP A 234 8.31 -19.46 21.32
CA ASP A 234 7.09 -19.77 20.57
C ASP A 234 6.39 -18.56 19.93
N THR A 235 7.11 -17.44 19.82
CA THR A 235 6.63 -16.21 19.17
C THR A 235 7.30 -16.02 17.81
N TRP A 236 6.53 -15.65 16.80
CA TRP A 236 7.03 -15.31 15.47
C TRP A 236 7.63 -13.90 15.46
N TYR A 237 8.83 -13.81 14.92
CA TYR A 237 9.53 -12.54 14.70
C TYR A 237 9.96 -12.43 13.24
N HIS A 238 9.68 -11.31 12.62
CA HIS A 238 10.33 -10.91 11.39
C HIS A 238 11.61 -10.16 11.76
N VAL A 239 12.74 -10.68 11.34
CA VAL A 239 14.05 -10.09 11.59
C VAL A 239 14.68 -9.69 10.27
N ALA A 240 15.20 -8.47 10.20
CA ALA A 240 15.90 -7.95 9.04
C ALA A 240 17.14 -7.18 9.48
N PHE A 241 18.21 -7.32 8.71
CA PHE A 241 19.44 -6.58 8.88
C PHE A 241 20.01 -6.23 7.51
N THR A 242 20.32 -4.96 7.31
CA THR A 242 21.00 -4.47 6.10
C THR A 242 22.37 -3.92 6.48
N TYR A 243 23.37 -4.31 5.72
CA TYR A 243 24.73 -3.77 5.79
C TYR A 243 25.12 -3.23 4.42
N ASP A 244 25.66 -2.02 4.40
CA ASP A 244 26.17 -1.37 3.20
C ASP A 244 27.60 -0.87 3.46
N GLN A 245 28.58 -1.53 2.86
CA GLN A 245 30.01 -1.22 3.08
C GLN A 245 30.38 0.20 2.63
N PRO A 246 29.92 0.71 1.46
CA PRO A 246 30.26 2.07 1.02
C PRO A 246 29.78 3.17 1.97
N SER A 247 28.61 3.00 2.57
CA SER A 247 28.06 3.97 3.53
C SER A 247 28.49 3.73 4.97
N GLY A 248 29.03 2.55 5.27
CA GLY A 248 29.38 2.11 6.63
C GLY A 248 28.18 1.97 7.56
N LYS A 249 26.97 1.83 7.00
CA LYS A 249 25.70 1.66 7.71
C LYS A 249 25.26 0.20 7.67
#